data_99200fd12342fe5a38f0d0a97e6c631e
#
_entry.id   99200fd12342fe5a38f0d0a97e6c631e
#
_cell.length_a   1.000
_cell.length_b   1.000
_cell.length_c   1.000
_cell.angle_alpha   90.00
_cell.angle_beta   90.00
_cell.angle_gamma   90.00
#
_symmetry.space_group_name_H-M   'P 1'
#
loop_
_entity.id
_entity.type
_entity.pdbx_description
1 polymer ?
#
loop_
_entity_poly.entity_id
_entity_poly.type
_entity_poly.pdbx_seq_one_letter_code
_entity_poly.pdbx_strand_id
1 'polypeptide(L)'
;MRTLILDDEEPIVHMLAKVCEKEGHTVFPFTQSVDALIHLASTPIDLLITDMHMPEHDGMTVVREARRLQPNIFTLIITGHTSRYPIEDLMADGTADIMFKPFHMNELRTRLALAHRRRGLIDRLHQEKKALHAVSHEMIQGLEQELREATQGKQ
;
A
#
# COMPACT_ATOMS: atom_id res chain seq x y z
N MET A 1 -1.98 -8.73 -6.35
CA MET A 1 -1.32 -7.57 -5.70
C MET A 1 0.18 -7.82 -5.63
N ARG A 2 0.99 -6.75 -5.68
CA ARG A 2 2.43 -6.81 -5.42
C ARG A 2 2.64 -6.64 -3.91
N THR A 3 3.24 -7.64 -3.29
CA THR A 3 3.38 -7.72 -1.84
C THR A 3 4.84 -7.84 -1.46
N LEU A 4 5.32 -6.90 -0.66
CA LEU A 4 6.62 -6.98 -0.04
C LEU A 4 6.48 -7.60 1.35
N ILE A 5 7.31 -8.57 1.65
CA ILE A 5 7.37 -9.25 2.96
C ILE A 5 8.74 -9.01 3.56
N LEU A 6 8.76 -8.56 4.81
CA LEU A 6 9.98 -8.27 5.54
C LEU A 6 9.88 -8.81 6.96
N ASP A 7 10.76 -9.76 7.29
CA ASP A 7 10.93 -10.33 8.62
C ASP A 7 12.39 -10.86 8.71
N ASP A 8 13.11 -10.62 9.79
CA ASP A 8 14.48 -11.09 9.93
C ASP A 8 14.59 -12.63 10.08
N GLU A 9 13.48 -13.30 10.33
CA GLU A 9 13.36 -14.75 10.37
C GLU A 9 13.02 -15.33 8.98
N GLU A 10 14.00 -15.85 8.24
CA GLU A 10 13.81 -16.42 6.91
C GLU A 10 12.67 -17.47 6.83
N PRO A 11 12.48 -18.38 7.82
CA PRO A 11 11.35 -19.31 7.80
C PRO A 11 9.97 -18.61 7.81
N ILE A 12 9.85 -17.48 8.50
CA ILE A 12 8.62 -16.66 8.54
C ILE A 12 8.38 -16.05 7.16
N VAL A 13 9.40 -15.41 6.59
CA VAL A 13 9.34 -14.84 5.23
C VAL A 13 8.87 -15.88 4.22
N HIS A 14 9.48 -17.09 4.25
CA HIS A 14 9.14 -18.16 3.33
C HIS A 14 7.69 -18.68 3.51
N MET A 15 7.25 -18.81 4.75
CA MET A 15 5.88 -19.21 5.07
C MET A 15 4.87 -18.17 4.57
N LEU A 16 5.09 -16.89 4.85
CA LEU A 16 4.23 -15.79 4.42
C LEU A 16 4.18 -15.69 2.89
N ALA A 17 5.35 -15.81 2.24
CA ALA A 17 5.45 -15.79 0.79
C ALA A 17 4.59 -16.88 0.13
N LYS A 18 4.70 -18.11 0.60
CA LYS A 18 3.89 -19.24 0.09
C LYS A 18 2.37 -19.00 0.22
N VAL A 19 1.95 -18.39 1.32
CA VAL A 19 0.52 -18.09 1.51
C VAL A 19 0.09 -16.99 0.55
N CYS A 20 0.85 -15.90 0.45
CA CYS A 20 0.54 -14.79 -0.45
C CYS A 20 0.52 -15.23 -1.93
N GLU A 21 1.47 -16.05 -2.35
CA GLU A 21 1.52 -16.62 -3.72
C GLU A 21 0.28 -17.47 -4.04
N LYS A 22 -0.17 -18.30 -3.09
CA LYS A 22 -1.40 -19.09 -3.24
C LYS A 22 -2.66 -18.22 -3.36
N GLU A 23 -2.65 -17.04 -2.75
CA GLU A 23 -3.72 -16.05 -2.87
C GLU A 23 -3.56 -15.13 -4.11
N GLY A 24 -2.62 -15.46 -5.01
CA GLY A 24 -2.42 -14.75 -6.29
C GLY A 24 -1.61 -13.46 -6.20
N HIS A 25 -0.76 -13.33 -5.19
CA HIS A 25 0.13 -12.17 -5.06
C HIS A 25 1.45 -12.40 -5.81
N THR A 26 2.03 -11.35 -6.35
CA THR A 26 3.45 -11.31 -6.74
C THR A 26 4.23 -10.88 -5.50
N VAL A 27 5.12 -11.74 -5.02
CA VAL A 27 5.78 -11.58 -3.72
C VAL A 27 7.24 -11.15 -3.89
N PHE A 28 7.66 -10.21 -3.05
CA PHE A 28 9.03 -9.72 -2.93
C PHE A 28 9.49 -9.95 -1.47
N PRO A 29 10.20 -11.06 -1.20
CA PRO A 29 10.63 -11.43 0.15
C PRO A 29 11.96 -10.80 0.52
N PHE A 30 12.06 -10.26 1.73
CA PHE A 30 13.27 -9.68 2.29
C PHE A 30 13.47 -10.10 3.75
N THR A 31 14.73 -10.26 4.14
CA THR A 31 15.13 -10.46 5.53
C THR A 31 15.90 -9.27 6.09
N GLN A 32 16.20 -8.27 5.23
CA GLN A 32 16.94 -7.07 5.63
C GLN A 32 16.14 -5.81 5.26
N SER A 33 16.00 -4.93 6.24
CA SER A 33 15.20 -3.71 6.09
C SER A 33 15.77 -2.74 5.05
N VAL A 34 17.09 -2.65 4.92
CA VAL A 34 17.76 -1.79 3.94
C VAL A 34 17.40 -2.21 2.51
N ASP A 35 17.47 -3.50 2.20
CA ASP A 35 17.16 -4.02 0.87
C ASP A 35 15.67 -3.83 0.54
N ALA A 36 14.81 -4.04 1.52
CA ALA A 36 13.37 -3.80 1.39
C ALA A 36 13.06 -2.32 1.08
N LEU A 37 13.72 -1.38 1.76
CA LEU A 37 13.56 0.06 1.53
C LEU A 37 14.07 0.48 0.15
N ILE A 38 15.21 -0.05 -0.31
CA ILE A 38 15.72 0.18 -1.67
C ILE A 38 14.71 -0.33 -2.70
N HIS A 39 14.13 -1.50 -2.50
CA HIS A 39 13.12 -2.05 -3.40
C HIS A 39 11.84 -1.20 -3.41
N LEU A 40 11.38 -0.74 -2.26
CA LEU A 40 10.23 0.16 -2.12
C LEU A 40 10.42 1.50 -2.86
N ALA A 41 11.65 2.00 -2.92
CA ALA A 41 11.95 3.25 -3.61
C ALA A 41 11.84 3.14 -5.14
N SER A 42 12.01 1.94 -5.70
CA SER A 42 12.07 1.69 -7.14
C SER A 42 10.89 0.90 -7.71
N THR A 43 10.18 0.16 -6.87
CA THR A 43 9.11 -0.75 -7.30
C THR A 43 7.80 -0.41 -6.61
N PRO A 44 6.71 -0.18 -7.35
CA PRO A 44 5.40 0.02 -6.76
C PRO A 44 4.94 -1.24 -6.02
N ILE A 45 4.55 -1.09 -4.76
CA ILE A 45 4.07 -2.17 -3.88
C ILE A 45 2.65 -1.82 -3.40
N ASP A 46 1.77 -2.81 -3.40
CA ASP A 46 0.38 -2.64 -2.97
C ASP A 46 0.19 -2.96 -1.48
N LEU A 47 0.97 -3.92 -0.98
CA LEU A 47 0.92 -4.42 0.39
C LEU A 47 2.34 -4.63 0.93
N LEU A 48 2.60 -4.05 2.09
CA LEU A 48 3.77 -4.35 2.91
C LEU A 48 3.34 -5.20 4.11
N ILE A 49 3.96 -6.37 4.27
CA ILE A 49 3.87 -7.19 5.47
C ILE A 49 5.23 -7.12 6.16
N THR A 50 5.27 -6.62 7.38
CA THR A 50 6.53 -6.47 8.11
C THR A 50 6.43 -6.94 9.56
N ASP A 51 7.48 -7.58 10.06
CA ASP A 51 7.61 -7.75 11.50
C ASP A 51 7.87 -6.39 12.16
N MET A 52 7.47 -6.26 13.42
CA MET A 52 7.69 -5.07 14.22
C MET A 52 9.13 -5.00 14.76
N HIS A 53 9.68 -6.12 15.18
CA HIS A 53 10.95 -6.18 15.91
C HIS A 53 12.04 -6.82 15.07
N MET A 54 12.82 -5.97 14.41
CA MET A 54 13.96 -6.37 13.60
C MET A 54 15.25 -5.66 14.08
N PRO A 55 16.43 -6.26 13.88
CA PRO A 55 17.70 -5.74 14.44
C PRO A 55 18.09 -4.34 13.96
N GLU A 56 17.92 -4.02 12.67
CA GLU A 56 18.44 -2.79 12.06
C GLU A 56 17.44 -1.63 12.12
N HIS A 57 16.24 -1.86 11.62
CA HIS A 57 15.15 -0.90 11.64
C HIS A 57 13.90 -1.59 12.17
N ASP A 58 13.22 -0.97 13.12
CA ASP A 58 11.94 -1.49 13.55
C ASP A 58 10.88 -1.38 12.43
N GLY A 59 9.89 -2.26 12.47
CA GLY A 59 8.84 -2.30 11.44
C GLY A 59 8.11 -0.98 11.29
N MET A 60 8.02 -0.18 12.35
CA MET A 60 7.37 1.13 12.32
C MET A 60 8.14 2.14 11.48
N THR A 61 9.46 2.12 11.56
CA THR A 61 10.33 2.93 10.71
C THR A 61 10.15 2.57 9.24
N VAL A 62 10.10 1.26 8.93
CA VAL A 62 9.87 0.77 7.57
C VAL A 62 8.47 1.17 7.07
N VAL A 63 7.43 1.07 7.89
CA VAL A 63 6.07 1.48 7.56
C VAL A 63 6.00 2.98 7.25
N ARG A 64 6.59 3.84 8.07
CA ARG A 64 6.61 5.29 7.84
C ARG A 64 7.29 5.64 6.53
N GLU A 65 8.43 5.02 6.24
CA GLU A 65 9.18 5.27 5.02
C GLU A 65 8.44 4.72 3.78
N ALA A 66 7.86 3.52 3.87
CA ALA A 66 7.04 2.94 2.81
C ALA A 66 5.87 3.86 2.45
N ARG A 67 5.22 4.47 3.43
CA ARG A 67 4.09 5.40 3.23
C ARG A 67 4.52 6.75 2.68
N ARG A 68 5.69 7.22 3.08
CA ARG A 68 6.28 8.43 2.49
C ARG A 68 6.56 8.25 1.00
N LEU A 69 7.08 7.09 0.62
CA LEU A 69 7.39 6.73 -0.77
C LEU A 69 6.14 6.40 -1.58
N GLN A 70 5.20 5.69 -0.98
CA GLN A 70 4.01 5.14 -1.62
C GLN A 70 2.77 5.37 -0.73
N PRO A 71 2.13 6.55 -0.80
CA PRO A 71 1.04 6.94 0.12
C PRO A 71 -0.18 6.00 0.15
N ASN A 72 -0.41 5.24 -0.91
CA ASN A 72 -1.54 4.31 -1.04
C ASN A 72 -1.19 2.87 -0.65
N ILE A 73 0.05 2.61 -0.18
CA ILE A 73 0.46 1.28 0.25
C ILE A 73 -0.38 0.82 1.46
N PHE A 74 -0.86 -0.41 1.42
CA PHE A 74 -1.45 -1.03 2.60
C PHE A 74 -0.34 -1.67 3.43
N THR A 75 -0.40 -1.52 4.76
CA THR A 75 0.61 -2.08 5.64
C THR A 75 -0.03 -3.03 6.64
N LEU A 76 0.52 -4.22 6.76
CA LEU A 76 0.19 -5.23 7.76
C LEU A 76 1.42 -5.46 8.64
N ILE A 77 1.32 -5.07 9.90
CA ILE A 77 2.37 -5.29 10.88
C ILE A 77 2.11 -6.61 11.60
N ILE A 78 3.13 -7.44 11.70
CA ILE A 78 3.10 -8.67 12.49
C ILE A 78 3.95 -8.43 13.72
N THR A 79 3.42 -8.71 14.92
CA THR A 79 4.16 -8.45 16.16
C THR A 79 3.88 -9.48 17.25
N GLY A 80 4.85 -9.71 18.11
CA GLY A 80 4.65 -10.37 19.39
C GLY A 80 3.98 -9.41 20.39
N HIS A 81 3.53 -9.94 21.53
CA HIS A 81 2.77 -9.18 22.56
C HIS A 81 3.57 -8.06 23.27
N THR A 82 4.84 -7.83 22.94
CA THR A 82 5.74 -6.88 23.61
C THR A 82 6.06 -5.66 22.76
N SER A 83 5.12 -5.18 21.94
CA SER A 83 5.32 -3.97 21.17
C SER A 83 5.60 -2.76 22.07
N ARG A 84 6.67 -2.01 21.79
CA ARG A 84 7.00 -0.74 22.45
C ARG A 84 6.03 0.39 22.07
N TYR A 85 5.24 0.18 21.04
CA TYR A 85 4.30 1.17 20.51
C TYR A 85 2.88 0.85 20.96
N PRO A 86 2.15 1.81 21.52
CA PRO A 86 0.71 1.68 21.72
C PRO A 86 0.02 1.36 20.40
N ILE A 87 -1.00 0.51 20.42
CA ILE A 87 -1.78 0.15 19.23
C ILE A 87 -2.38 1.41 18.59
N GLU A 88 -2.77 2.39 19.41
CA GLU A 88 -3.29 3.67 18.97
C GLU A 88 -2.31 4.42 18.06
N ASP A 89 -1.01 4.41 18.39
CA ASP A 89 0.04 5.05 17.58
C ASP A 89 0.25 4.34 16.24
N LEU A 90 0.15 3.00 16.24
CA LEU A 90 0.23 2.19 15.03
C LEU A 90 -0.96 2.45 14.09
N MET A 91 -2.14 2.69 14.67
CA MET A 91 -3.38 2.93 13.93
C MET A 91 -3.61 4.40 13.57
N ALA A 92 -3.00 5.35 14.31
CA ALA A 92 -3.17 6.79 14.11
C ALA A 92 -2.78 7.25 12.70
N ASP A 93 -1.83 6.56 12.10
CA ASP A 93 -1.44 6.76 10.72
C ASP A 93 -2.42 6.18 9.67
N GLY A 94 -3.51 5.56 10.10
CA GLY A 94 -4.72 5.27 9.30
C GLY A 94 -4.60 4.16 8.25
N THR A 95 -3.48 3.43 8.19
CA THR A 95 -3.29 2.37 7.18
C THR A 95 -2.71 1.09 7.73
N ALA A 96 -2.20 1.09 8.94
CA ALA A 96 -1.66 -0.11 9.53
C ALA A 96 -2.79 -1.04 9.98
N ASP A 97 -2.74 -2.27 9.53
CA ASP A 97 -3.43 -3.38 10.15
C ASP A 97 -2.41 -4.19 10.96
N ILE A 98 -2.83 -4.81 12.05
CA ILE A 98 -1.93 -5.47 12.99
C ILE A 98 -2.38 -6.90 13.18
N MET A 99 -1.41 -7.81 13.15
CA MET A 99 -1.61 -9.22 13.46
C MET A 99 -0.61 -9.65 14.54
N PHE A 100 -1.08 -10.41 15.52
CA PHE A 100 -0.25 -10.83 16.65
C PHE A 100 0.30 -12.24 16.46
N LYS A 101 1.58 -12.43 16.77
CA LYS A 101 2.22 -13.76 16.86
C LYS A 101 1.88 -14.41 18.21
N PRO A 102 1.47 -15.69 18.26
CA PRO A 102 1.26 -16.61 17.15
C PRO A 102 -0.09 -16.37 16.44
N PHE A 103 -0.11 -16.47 15.12
CA PHE A 103 -1.31 -16.28 14.30
C PHE A 103 -1.68 -17.54 13.52
N HIS A 104 -2.95 -17.64 13.13
CA HIS A 104 -3.43 -18.71 12.27
C HIS A 104 -3.41 -18.29 10.78
N MET A 105 -3.18 -19.27 9.88
CA MET A 105 -3.18 -19.02 8.45
C MET A 105 -4.50 -18.43 7.94
N ASN A 106 -5.63 -18.78 8.56
CA ASN A 106 -6.94 -18.22 8.22
C ASN A 106 -7.05 -16.74 8.57
N GLU A 107 -6.40 -16.31 9.65
CA GLU A 107 -6.32 -14.88 10.00
C GLU A 107 -5.55 -14.11 8.94
N LEU A 108 -4.36 -14.59 8.54
CA LEU A 108 -3.59 -13.98 7.47
C LEU A 108 -4.42 -13.87 6.18
N ARG A 109 -5.09 -14.95 5.75
CA ARG A 109 -5.93 -14.93 4.55
C ARG A 109 -7.05 -13.89 4.64
N THR A 110 -7.67 -13.74 5.79
CA THR A 110 -8.71 -12.71 6.02
C THR A 110 -8.12 -11.31 5.83
N ARG A 111 -6.93 -11.04 6.37
CA ARG A 111 -6.23 -9.75 6.21
C ARG A 111 -5.87 -9.49 4.74
N LEU A 112 -5.37 -10.51 4.04
CA LEU A 112 -5.07 -10.41 2.60
C LEU A 112 -6.33 -10.09 1.77
N ALA A 113 -7.45 -10.73 2.07
CA ALA A 113 -8.72 -10.45 1.41
C ALA A 113 -9.21 -9.01 1.64
N LEU A 114 -9.04 -8.48 2.85
CA LEU A 114 -9.34 -7.07 3.17
C LEU A 114 -8.43 -6.10 2.41
N ALA A 115 -7.13 -6.39 2.33
CA ALA A 115 -6.17 -5.61 1.56
C ALA A 115 -6.54 -5.58 0.06
N HIS A 116 -6.92 -6.72 -0.52
CA HIS A 116 -7.42 -6.82 -1.88
C HIS A 116 -8.66 -5.95 -2.12
N ARG A 117 -9.63 -6.01 -1.21
CA ARG A 117 -10.87 -5.23 -1.30
C ARG A 117 -10.58 -3.73 -1.27
N ARG A 118 -9.70 -3.29 -0.36
CA ARG A 118 -9.27 -1.90 -0.26
C ARG A 118 -8.57 -1.45 -1.54
N ARG A 119 -7.66 -2.24 -2.09
CA ARG A 119 -6.98 -1.93 -3.34
C ARG A 119 -7.96 -1.72 -4.48
N GLY A 120 -8.92 -2.62 -4.65
CA GLY A 120 -9.95 -2.50 -5.69
C GLY A 120 -10.83 -1.24 -5.55
N LEU A 121 -11.06 -0.75 -4.33
CA LEU A 121 -11.74 0.53 -4.11
C LEU A 121 -10.88 1.72 -4.53
N ILE A 122 -9.60 1.72 -4.17
CA ILE A 122 -8.65 2.77 -4.56
C ILE A 122 -8.52 2.84 -6.08
N ASP A 123 -8.39 1.71 -6.76
CA ASP A 123 -8.27 1.65 -8.21
C ASP A 123 -9.54 2.19 -8.91
N ARG A 124 -10.73 1.88 -8.39
CA ARG A 124 -12.00 2.45 -8.88
C ARG A 124 -12.05 3.96 -8.71
N LEU A 125 -11.72 4.47 -7.53
CA LEU A 125 -11.70 5.92 -7.27
C LEU A 125 -10.72 6.65 -8.19
N HIS A 126 -9.56 6.06 -8.47
CA HIS A 126 -8.59 6.63 -9.41
C HIS A 126 -9.13 6.66 -10.84
N GLN A 127 -9.83 5.62 -11.28
CA GLN A 127 -10.46 5.58 -12.61
C GLN A 127 -11.58 6.62 -12.73
N GLU A 128 -12.45 6.73 -11.73
CA GLU A 128 -13.53 7.74 -11.70
C GLU A 128 -12.96 9.16 -11.71
N LYS A 129 -11.94 9.42 -10.89
CA LYS A 129 -11.25 10.72 -10.88
C LYS A 129 -10.65 11.06 -12.25
N LYS A 130 -10.01 10.09 -12.92
CA LYS A 130 -9.43 10.29 -14.25
C LYS A 130 -10.51 10.59 -15.30
N ALA A 131 -11.63 9.86 -15.25
CA ALA A 131 -12.74 10.10 -16.15
C ALA A 131 -13.35 11.50 -15.93
N LEU A 132 -13.55 11.92 -14.69
CA LEU A 132 -14.07 13.24 -14.36
C LEU A 132 -13.14 14.36 -14.85
N HIS A 133 -11.82 14.20 -14.70
CA HIS A 133 -10.85 15.17 -15.20
C HIS A 133 -10.88 15.28 -16.72
N ALA A 134 -11.06 14.16 -17.45
CA ALA A 134 -11.17 14.18 -18.91
C ALA A 134 -12.39 14.98 -19.37
N VAL A 135 -13.56 14.70 -18.77
CA VAL A 135 -14.81 15.42 -19.08
C VAL A 135 -14.69 16.92 -18.77
N SER A 136 -14.13 17.26 -17.61
CA SER A 136 -13.90 18.65 -17.22
C SER A 136 -12.98 19.39 -18.23
N HIS A 137 -11.93 18.72 -18.69
CA HIS A 137 -11.00 19.29 -19.67
C HIS A 137 -11.68 19.55 -21.02
N GLU A 138 -12.47 18.59 -21.50
CA GLU A 138 -13.25 18.76 -22.75
C GLU A 138 -14.26 19.91 -22.65
N MET A 139 -14.95 20.05 -21.52
CA MET A 139 -15.88 21.15 -21.30
C MET A 139 -15.16 22.51 -21.32
N ILE A 140 -14.03 22.62 -20.66
CA ILE A 140 -13.23 23.87 -20.62
C ILE A 140 -12.78 24.24 -22.03
N GLN A 141 -12.26 23.30 -22.81
CA GLN A 141 -11.83 23.53 -24.17
C GLN A 141 -12.99 23.96 -25.08
N GLY A 142 -14.17 23.34 -24.93
CA GLY A 142 -15.37 23.73 -25.66
C GLY A 142 -15.80 25.16 -25.37
N LEU A 143 -15.85 25.54 -24.09
CA LEU A 143 -16.18 26.90 -23.67
C LEU A 143 -15.17 27.96 -24.15
N GLU A 144 -13.89 27.63 -24.12
CA GLU A 144 -12.83 28.52 -24.63
C GLU A 144 -12.97 28.75 -26.15
N GLN A 145 -13.34 27.69 -26.89
CA GLN A 145 -13.58 27.81 -28.32
C GLN A 145 -14.80 28.68 -28.63
N GLU A 146 -15.92 28.45 -27.96
CA GLU A 146 -17.12 29.26 -28.10
C GLU A 146 -16.88 30.75 -27.81
N LEU A 147 -16.11 31.04 -26.74
CA LEU A 147 -15.69 32.39 -26.38
C LEU A 147 -14.84 33.06 -27.47
N ARG A 148 -13.90 32.34 -28.07
CA ARG A 148 -13.08 32.86 -29.18
C ARG A 148 -13.91 33.19 -30.40
N GLU A 149 -14.82 32.30 -30.79
CA GLU A 149 -15.73 32.51 -31.91
C GLU A 149 -16.68 33.70 -31.71
N ALA A 150 -17.25 33.83 -30.51
CA ALA A 150 -18.09 34.96 -30.15
C ALA A 150 -17.35 36.32 -30.14
N THR A 151 -16.04 36.30 -29.86
CA THR A 151 -15.21 37.51 -29.81
C THR A 151 -14.75 37.94 -31.20
N GLN A 152 -14.54 36.98 -32.12
CA GLN A 152 -14.13 37.26 -33.51
C GLN A 152 -15.31 37.66 -34.42
N GLY A 153 -16.54 37.27 -34.10
CA GLY A 153 -17.75 37.60 -34.89
C GLY A 153 -18.28 39.02 -34.64
N LYS A 154 -17.64 39.82 -33.81
CA LYS A 154 -18.06 41.23 -33.51
C LYS A 154 -17.17 42.30 -34.14
N GLN A 155 -16.38 41.97 -35.17
CA GLN A 155 -15.65 42.97 -36.00
C GLN A 155 -16.34 43.26 -37.30
#